data_4e414c64f4537944a6171d006223a024
#
_entry.id   4e414c64f4537944a6171d006223a024
#
_cell.length_a   1.000
_cell.length_b   1.000
_cell.length_c   1.000
_cell.angle_alpha   90.00
_cell.angle_beta   90.00
_cell.angle_gamma   90.00
#
_symmetry.space_group_name_H-M   'P 1'
#
loop_
_entity.id
_entity.type
_entity.pdbx_description
1 polymer ?
#
loop_
_entity_poly.entity_id
_entity_poly.type
_entity_poly.pdbx_seq_one_letter_code
_entity_poly.pdbx_strand_id
1 'polypeptide(L)'
;LNVTDVETVVGTVSTLTSDVVRMLGAGTITVNQVESVVGTTGSTDAVRMFAAGTISISEIETLIGAVGNDIARLIGNESVFISSVETVIGVAGADTVQLLGPTSAAAPLRISSVESVIGSTGTGDVLALLAAGTVSISAIETVIGAVSTSTADVVTMLAGGTLAVSMVDTVLGTTGSDDVVRLLGPAGRTVVVSEVETVVGGSVIDIVKLASAGGTAFLGGGGNDTVI
;
A
#
# COMPACT_ATOMS: atom_id res chain seq x y z
N LEU A 1 -6.28 16.45 -24.16
CA LEU A 1 -6.42 17.87 -23.83
C LEU A 1 -5.15 18.36 -23.14
N ASN A 2 -4.54 19.44 -23.63
CA ASN A 2 -3.45 20.12 -22.95
C ASN A 2 -4.02 21.29 -22.16
N VAL A 3 -3.59 21.45 -20.89
CA VAL A 3 -4.13 22.48 -19.99
C VAL A 3 -3.01 23.27 -19.30
N THR A 4 -3.24 24.57 -19.12
CA THR A 4 -2.42 25.46 -18.29
C THR A 4 -3.39 26.38 -17.56
N ASP A 5 -3.19 26.58 -16.27
CA ASP A 5 -4.03 27.44 -15.42
C ASP A 5 -5.54 27.08 -15.48
N VAL A 6 -5.83 25.79 -15.49
CA VAL A 6 -7.20 25.23 -15.50
C VAL A 6 -7.46 24.52 -14.18
N GLU A 7 -8.50 24.96 -13.45
CA GLU A 7 -8.85 24.38 -12.15
C GLU A 7 -9.73 23.14 -12.26
N THR A 8 -10.52 23.02 -13.34
CA THR A 8 -11.46 21.90 -13.49
C THR A 8 -11.53 21.42 -14.93
N VAL A 9 -11.44 20.11 -15.11
CA VAL A 9 -11.64 19.44 -16.40
C VAL A 9 -12.75 18.40 -16.25
N VAL A 10 -13.74 18.48 -17.12
CA VAL A 10 -14.81 17.50 -17.21
C VAL A 10 -14.65 16.73 -18.51
N GLY A 11 -14.41 15.45 -18.41
CA GLY A 11 -14.35 14.52 -19.53
C GLY A 11 -15.74 14.09 -20.01
N THR A 12 -15.75 13.16 -20.91
CA THR A 12 -16.98 12.64 -21.52
C THR A 12 -17.28 11.23 -21.05
N VAL A 13 -18.54 10.91 -20.83
CA VAL A 13 -18.96 9.52 -20.58
C VAL A 13 -18.89 8.74 -21.90
N SER A 14 -17.71 8.19 -22.21
CA SER A 14 -17.52 7.39 -23.41
C SER A 14 -16.87 6.06 -23.05
N THR A 15 -17.40 4.98 -23.61
CA THR A 15 -16.79 3.64 -23.49
C THR A 15 -15.78 3.37 -24.63
N LEU A 16 -15.66 4.26 -25.59
CA LEU A 16 -14.88 4.06 -26.81
C LEU A 16 -13.64 4.97 -26.91
N THR A 17 -13.59 6.04 -26.13
CA THR A 17 -12.47 7.00 -26.13
C THR A 17 -12.07 7.28 -24.70
N SER A 18 -10.77 7.25 -24.42
CA SER A 18 -10.23 7.67 -23.14
C SER A 18 -9.91 9.16 -23.16
N ASP A 19 -10.42 9.90 -22.18
CA ASP A 19 -10.07 11.29 -21.99
C ASP A 19 -8.70 11.42 -21.31
N VAL A 20 -7.77 12.03 -21.99
CA VAL A 20 -6.42 12.28 -21.49
C VAL A 20 -6.20 13.76 -21.30
N VAL A 21 -5.84 14.14 -20.09
CA VAL A 21 -5.44 15.51 -19.74
C VAL A 21 -3.93 15.54 -19.54
N ARG A 22 -3.28 16.48 -20.20
CA ARG A 22 -1.86 16.75 -20.01
C ARG A 22 -1.71 18.16 -19.44
N MET A 23 -1.15 18.23 -18.26
CA MET A 23 -0.76 19.50 -17.65
C MET A 23 0.50 20.04 -18.34
N LEU A 24 0.52 21.34 -18.63
CA LEU A 24 1.67 22.02 -19.23
C LEU A 24 2.43 22.87 -18.23
N GLY A 25 2.01 22.93 -17.00
CA GLY A 25 2.65 23.61 -15.88
C GLY A 25 2.19 23.01 -14.57
N ALA A 26 3.00 23.20 -13.52
CA ALA A 26 2.68 22.74 -12.19
C ALA A 26 1.36 23.34 -11.66
N GLY A 27 0.59 22.53 -10.96
CA GLY A 27 -0.64 23.02 -10.37
C GLY A 27 -1.58 21.95 -9.86
N THR A 28 -2.77 22.40 -9.49
CA THR A 28 -3.84 21.50 -9.03
C THR A 28 -5.01 21.55 -9.99
N ILE A 29 -5.44 20.36 -10.43
CA ILE A 29 -6.66 20.25 -11.24
C ILE A 29 -7.68 19.35 -10.55
N THR A 30 -8.95 19.70 -10.71
CA THR A 30 -10.08 18.82 -10.37
C THR A 30 -10.58 18.14 -11.64
N VAL A 31 -10.72 16.84 -11.62
CA VAL A 31 -11.16 16.08 -12.79
C VAL A 31 -12.45 15.33 -12.50
N ASN A 32 -13.31 15.26 -13.51
CA ASN A 32 -14.52 14.44 -13.47
C ASN A 32 -14.64 13.68 -14.80
N GLN A 33 -14.81 12.38 -14.76
CA GLN A 33 -14.92 11.54 -15.96
C GLN A 33 -13.71 11.65 -16.90
N VAL A 34 -12.51 11.74 -16.33
CA VAL A 34 -11.23 11.74 -17.04
C VAL A 34 -10.49 10.44 -16.68
N GLU A 35 -10.09 9.68 -17.67
CA GLU A 35 -9.45 8.37 -17.46
C GLU A 35 -7.94 8.47 -17.24
N SER A 36 -7.31 9.53 -17.72
CA SER A 36 -5.86 9.69 -17.56
C SER A 36 -5.44 11.14 -17.39
N VAL A 37 -4.51 11.36 -16.47
CA VAL A 37 -3.85 12.66 -16.27
C VAL A 37 -2.34 12.45 -16.30
N VAL A 38 -1.68 13.30 -17.08
CA VAL A 38 -0.22 13.36 -17.18
C VAL A 38 0.22 14.73 -16.67
N GLY A 39 1.01 14.72 -15.62
CA GLY A 39 1.60 15.94 -15.04
C GLY A 39 2.84 16.41 -15.77
N THR A 40 3.61 17.22 -15.10
CA THR A 40 4.86 17.80 -15.62
C THR A 40 6.06 17.30 -14.82
N THR A 41 7.07 16.83 -15.51
CA THR A 41 8.29 16.28 -14.89
C THR A 41 8.94 17.30 -13.95
N GLY A 42 9.20 16.89 -12.71
CA GLY A 42 9.94 17.67 -11.72
C GLY A 42 9.16 18.85 -11.11
N SER A 43 7.84 18.85 -11.25
CA SER A 43 6.91 19.81 -10.69
C SER A 43 6.07 19.18 -9.59
N THR A 44 5.36 20.00 -8.81
CA THR A 44 4.35 19.54 -7.85
C THR A 44 2.97 19.62 -8.47
N ASP A 45 2.53 18.51 -9.02
CA ASP A 45 1.21 18.39 -9.63
C ASP A 45 0.23 17.66 -8.72
N ALA A 46 -0.96 18.21 -8.60
CA ALA A 46 -2.00 17.60 -7.80
C ALA A 46 -3.29 17.37 -8.60
N VAL A 47 -3.85 16.21 -8.47
CA VAL A 47 -5.12 15.83 -9.06
C VAL A 47 -6.14 15.56 -7.96
N ARG A 48 -7.30 16.17 -8.07
CA ARG A 48 -8.47 15.88 -7.24
C ARG A 48 -9.55 15.24 -8.10
N MET A 49 -10.02 14.09 -7.69
CA MET A 49 -11.18 13.45 -8.32
C MET A 49 -12.47 14.08 -7.79
N PHE A 50 -13.39 14.45 -8.67
CA PHE A 50 -14.70 15.00 -8.30
C PHE A 50 -15.70 13.90 -7.95
N ALA A 51 -15.61 12.75 -8.62
CA ALA A 51 -16.45 11.60 -8.39
C ALA A 51 -15.59 10.34 -8.35
N ALA A 52 -16.04 9.33 -7.60
CA ALA A 52 -15.36 8.05 -7.49
C ALA A 52 -15.22 7.36 -8.84
N GLY A 53 -14.07 6.69 -9.04
CA GLY A 53 -13.79 6.00 -10.28
C GLY A 53 -12.35 5.53 -10.42
N THR A 54 -11.98 5.22 -11.64
CA THR A 54 -10.62 4.82 -11.98
C THR A 54 -9.91 5.92 -12.74
N ILE A 55 -8.71 6.25 -12.33
CA ILE A 55 -7.85 7.21 -13.00
C ILE A 55 -6.45 6.63 -13.20
N SER A 56 -5.88 6.85 -14.36
CA SER A 56 -4.46 6.58 -14.63
C SER A 56 -3.66 7.86 -14.48
N ILE A 57 -2.56 7.82 -13.74
CA ILE A 57 -1.72 9.00 -13.49
C ILE A 57 -0.27 8.74 -13.88
N SER A 58 0.40 9.77 -14.33
CA SER A 58 1.84 9.80 -14.58
C SER A 58 2.37 11.19 -14.26
N GLU A 59 3.54 11.28 -13.61
CA GLU A 59 4.15 12.55 -13.19
C GLU A 59 3.19 13.38 -12.31
N ILE A 60 2.47 12.75 -11.40
CA ILE A 60 1.55 13.39 -10.45
C ILE A 60 2.03 13.09 -9.05
N GLU A 61 2.35 14.12 -8.28
CA GLU A 61 2.86 13.99 -6.92
C GLU A 61 1.78 13.84 -5.86
N THR A 62 0.55 14.31 -6.16
CA THR A 62 -0.55 14.18 -5.20
C THR A 62 -1.85 13.79 -5.90
N LEU A 63 -2.49 12.74 -5.40
CA LEU A 63 -3.82 12.32 -5.84
C LEU A 63 -4.79 12.33 -4.66
N ILE A 64 -5.87 13.08 -4.80
CA ILE A 64 -6.95 13.13 -3.83
C ILE A 64 -8.18 12.49 -4.47
N GLY A 65 -8.60 11.36 -3.94
CA GLY A 65 -9.81 10.66 -4.35
C GLY A 65 -11.08 11.39 -3.93
N ALA A 66 -12.20 10.91 -4.41
CA ALA A 66 -13.52 11.38 -4.07
C ALA A 66 -14.12 10.55 -2.91
N VAL A 67 -15.40 10.75 -2.63
CA VAL A 67 -16.14 9.86 -1.74
C VAL A 67 -16.60 8.63 -2.53
N GLY A 68 -16.13 7.45 -2.16
CA GLY A 68 -16.48 6.20 -2.81
C GLY A 68 -15.25 5.30 -3.01
N ASN A 69 -15.30 4.43 -4.00
CA ASN A 69 -14.17 3.56 -4.31
C ASN A 69 -13.37 4.16 -5.47
N ASP A 70 -12.17 4.64 -5.16
CA ASP A 70 -11.25 5.22 -6.11
C ASP A 70 -10.09 4.27 -6.40
N ILE A 71 -9.77 4.15 -7.67
CA ILE A 71 -8.67 3.32 -8.16
C ILE A 71 -7.68 4.20 -8.90
N ALA A 72 -6.47 4.27 -8.40
CA ALA A 72 -5.34 4.90 -9.08
C ALA A 72 -4.51 3.82 -9.82
N ARG A 73 -4.22 4.06 -11.09
CA ARG A 73 -3.27 3.29 -11.87
C ARG A 73 -2.04 4.15 -12.15
N LEU A 74 -0.90 3.72 -11.67
CA LEU A 74 0.37 4.41 -11.93
C LEU A 74 0.87 4.02 -13.33
N ILE A 75 1.35 4.99 -14.09
CA ILE A 75 1.94 4.76 -15.42
C ILE A 75 3.40 5.15 -15.37
N GLY A 76 4.27 4.20 -15.11
CA GLY A 76 5.69 4.43 -14.87
C GLY A 76 6.04 4.31 -13.39
N ASN A 77 7.30 4.50 -13.06
CA ASN A 77 7.77 4.47 -11.67
C ASN A 77 7.42 5.78 -11.00
N GLU A 78 6.44 5.76 -10.12
CA GLU A 78 5.87 6.95 -9.52
C GLU A 78 6.13 7.01 -8.01
N SER A 79 6.23 8.25 -7.51
CA SER A 79 6.16 8.53 -6.08
C SER A 79 4.98 9.46 -5.83
N VAL A 80 3.91 8.93 -5.24
CA VAL A 80 2.64 9.67 -5.13
C VAL A 80 2.15 9.72 -3.69
N PHE A 81 1.74 10.92 -3.25
CA PHE A 81 0.96 11.12 -2.03
C PHE A 81 -0.52 10.89 -2.34
N ILE A 82 -1.19 10.09 -1.52
CA ILE A 82 -2.61 9.80 -1.72
C ILE A 82 -3.46 10.16 -0.49
N SER A 83 -4.70 10.56 -0.76
CA SER A 83 -5.75 10.71 0.24
C SER A 83 -7.07 10.25 -0.34
N SER A 84 -7.88 9.51 0.42
CA SER A 84 -9.19 8.99 -0.02
C SER A 84 -9.12 8.20 -1.33
N VAL A 85 -8.10 7.37 -1.50
CA VAL A 85 -7.95 6.42 -2.61
C VAL A 85 -7.89 5.02 -2.00
N GLU A 86 -8.79 4.14 -2.41
CA GLU A 86 -8.91 2.81 -1.82
C GLU A 86 -8.05 1.76 -2.50
N THR A 87 -7.66 2.00 -3.75
CA THR A 87 -6.84 1.02 -4.48
C THR A 87 -5.77 1.72 -5.32
N VAL A 88 -4.54 1.24 -5.23
CA VAL A 88 -3.44 1.67 -6.09
C VAL A 88 -2.87 0.45 -6.82
N ILE A 89 -2.77 0.58 -8.13
CA ILE A 89 -2.18 -0.43 -9.01
C ILE A 89 -0.95 0.21 -9.65
N GLY A 90 0.21 -0.24 -9.24
CA GLY A 90 1.49 0.15 -9.81
C GLY A 90 1.84 -0.65 -11.07
N VAL A 91 3.02 -0.40 -11.57
CA VAL A 91 3.63 -1.13 -12.68
C VAL A 91 4.89 -1.86 -12.22
N ALA A 92 5.53 -2.59 -13.10
CA ALA A 92 6.83 -3.18 -12.79
C ALA A 92 7.89 -2.07 -12.70
N GLY A 93 8.47 -1.89 -11.53
CA GLY A 93 9.46 -0.84 -11.29
C GLY A 93 9.60 -0.50 -9.82
N ALA A 94 9.74 0.77 -9.50
CA ALA A 94 9.85 1.27 -8.14
C ALA A 94 8.75 2.29 -7.87
N ASP A 95 7.58 1.81 -7.50
CA ASP A 95 6.45 2.66 -7.13
C ASP A 95 6.44 2.90 -5.62
N THR A 96 6.29 4.15 -5.23
CA THR A 96 6.16 4.55 -3.83
C THR A 96 4.83 5.27 -3.59
N VAL A 97 4.08 4.79 -2.63
CA VAL A 97 2.81 5.40 -2.22
C VAL A 97 2.95 5.92 -0.79
N GLN A 98 2.61 7.19 -0.57
CA GLN A 98 2.57 7.78 0.77
C GLN A 98 1.15 8.21 1.12
N LEU A 99 0.70 7.79 2.30
CA LEU A 99 -0.63 8.15 2.81
C LEU A 99 -0.60 9.55 3.43
N LEU A 100 -1.54 10.41 3.03
CA LEU A 100 -1.78 11.71 3.66
C LEU A 100 -2.73 11.65 4.84
N GLY A 101 -3.44 10.54 5.00
CA GLY A 101 -4.37 10.31 6.10
C GLY A 101 -4.49 8.83 6.42
N PRO A 102 -5.00 8.49 7.62
CA PRO A 102 -5.07 7.11 8.06
C PRO A 102 -6.06 6.29 7.24
N THR A 103 -5.73 5.02 7.06
CA THR A 103 -6.64 3.98 6.58
C THR A 103 -7.24 3.22 7.77
N SER A 104 -8.03 2.19 7.54
CA SER A 104 -8.62 1.38 8.61
C SER A 104 -8.89 -0.06 8.17
N ALA A 105 -9.15 -0.95 9.12
CA ALA A 105 -9.53 -2.32 8.79
C ALA A 105 -10.83 -2.42 7.96
N ALA A 106 -11.72 -1.45 8.09
CA ALA A 106 -12.96 -1.38 7.30
C ALA A 106 -12.73 -0.83 5.88
N ALA A 107 -11.70 0.00 5.72
CA ALA A 107 -11.29 0.61 4.45
C ALA A 107 -9.76 0.61 4.34
N PRO A 108 -9.14 -0.56 4.11
CA PRO A 108 -7.70 -0.67 3.93
C PRO A 108 -7.30 -0.07 2.59
N LEU A 109 -6.08 0.46 2.49
CA LEU A 109 -5.48 0.70 1.19
C LEU A 109 -5.16 -0.65 0.53
N ARG A 110 -5.66 -0.86 -0.66
CA ARG A 110 -5.38 -2.06 -1.46
C ARG A 110 -4.33 -1.76 -2.50
N ILE A 111 -3.31 -2.60 -2.59
CA ILE A 111 -2.24 -2.41 -3.57
C ILE A 111 -1.97 -3.66 -4.40
N SER A 112 -1.45 -3.42 -5.59
CA SER A 112 -0.83 -4.42 -6.46
C SER A 112 0.34 -3.80 -7.20
N SER A 113 1.47 -4.49 -7.29
CA SER A 113 2.69 -3.99 -7.97
C SER A 113 3.13 -2.60 -7.47
N VAL A 114 3.14 -2.40 -6.16
CA VAL A 114 3.69 -1.23 -5.48
C VAL A 114 4.78 -1.72 -4.54
N GLU A 115 5.99 -1.20 -4.67
CA GLU A 115 7.17 -1.70 -3.98
C GLU A 115 7.39 -1.05 -2.61
N SER A 116 6.84 0.14 -2.41
CA SER A 116 6.99 0.85 -1.14
C SER A 116 5.71 1.58 -0.73
N VAL A 117 5.33 1.44 0.54
CA VAL A 117 4.21 2.17 1.13
C VAL A 117 4.63 2.82 2.43
N ILE A 118 4.42 4.13 2.52
CA ILE A 118 4.65 4.92 3.71
C ILE A 118 3.29 5.32 4.28
N GLY A 119 3.02 4.91 5.50
CA GLY A 119 1.81 5.24 6.22
C GLY A 119 1.71 6.72 6.58
N SER A 120 0.58 7.10 7.12
CA SER A 120 0.34 8.44 7.62
C SER A 120 1.02 8.68 8.97
N THR A 121 0.94 9.90 9.48
CA THR A 121 1.43 10.21 10.83
C THR A 121 0.46 9.75 11.94
N GLY A 122 -0.69 9.21 11.56
CA GLY A 122 -1.67 8.62 12.46
C GLY A 122 -1.30 7.21 12.90
N THR A 123 -2.19 6.58 13.63
CA THR A 123 -2.08 5.17 13.99
C THR A 123 -3.26 4.41 13.38
N GLY A 124 -3.02 3.16 12.95
CA GLY A 124 -4.06 2.28 12.46
C GLY A 124 -4.11 2.17 10.93
N ASP A 125 -3.00 2.49 10.25
CA ASP A 125 -2.91 2.29 8.81
C ASP A 125 -2.94 0.80 8.46
N VAL A 126 -3.86 0.45 7.57
CA VAL A 126 -4.08 -0.92 7.12
C VAL A 126 -3.83 -1.02 5.61
N LEU A 127 -2.93 -1.91 5.26
CA LEU A 127 -2.58 -2.24 3.89
C LEU A 127 -3.09 -3.63 3.53
N ALA A 128 -3.68 -3.81 2.36
CA ALA A 128 -4.07 -5.11 1.85
C ALA A 128 -3.44 -5.36 0.47
N LEU A 129 -2.76 -6.50 0.34
CA LEU A 129 -2.16 -6.91 -0.93
C LEU A 129 -3.21 -7.60 -1.80
N LEU A 130 -3.38 -7.12 -3.03
CA LEU A 130 -4.29 -7.73 -4.02
C LEU A 130 -3.66 -8.90 -4.77
N ALA A 131 -2.34 -8.91 -4.84
CA ALA A 131 -1.55 -9.97 -5.44
C ALA A 131 -0.34 -10.21 -4.56
N ALA A 132 0.14 -11.44 -4.53
CA ALA A 132 1.35 -11.79 -3.81
C ALA A 132 2.57 -11.08 -4.40
N GLY A 133 3.48 -10.66 -3.54
CA GLY A 133 4.67 -9.92 -3.94
C GLY A 133 5.45 -9.40 -2.75
N THR A 134 6.43 -8.55 -3.04
CA THR A 134 7.26 -7.91 -2.03
C THR A 134 6.86 -6.45 -1.88
N VAL A 135 6.65 -6.01 -0.65
CA VAL A 135 6.41 -4.61 -0.33
C VAL A 135 7.28 -4.17 0.85
N SER A 136 7.89 -3.00 0.73
CA SER A 136 8.58 -2.33 1.82
C SER A 136 7.62 -1.34 2.49
N ILE A 137 7.59 -1.33 3.82
CA ILE A 137 6.63 -0.50 4.57
C ILE A 137 7.32 0.35 5.63
N SER A 138 6.76 1.52 5.89
CA SER A 138 7.08 2.36 7.05
C SER A 138 5.81 2.99 7.57
N ALA A 139 5.65 3.08 8.88
CA ALA A 139 4.45 3.64 9.54
C ALA A 139 3.13 2.97 9.06
N ILE A 140 3.14 1.67 8.86
CA ILE A 140 1.96 0.84 8.60
C ILE A 140 1.79 -0.13 9.78
N GLU A 141 0.63 -0.13 10.41
CA GLU A 141 0.39 -0.96 11.60
C GLU A 141 -0.18 -2.33 11.28
N THR A 142 -0.83 -2.49 10.13
CA THR A 142 -1.39 -3.79 9.76
C THR A 142 -1.21 -4.08 8.28
N VAL A 143 -0.75 -5.29 7.96
CA VAL A 143 -0.69 -5.80 6.58
C VAL A 143 -1.52 -7.07 6.46
N ILE A 144 -2.38 -7.09 5.46
CA ILE A 144 -3.17 -8.25 5.06
C ILE A 144 -2.60 -8.74 3.73
N GLY A 145 -2.00 -9.92 3.75
CA GLY A 145 -1.45 -10.55 2.55
C GLY A 145 -2.52 -11.02 1.57
N ALA A 146 -2.11 -11.34 0.38
CA ALA A 146 -2.99 -11.86 -0.65
C ALA A 146 -3.37 -13.32 -0.39
N VAL A 147 -4.53 -13.73 -0.86
CA VAL A 147 -4.93 -15.14 -0.85
C VAL A 147 -4.26 -15.83 -2.04
N SER A 148 -3.03 -16.27 -1.86
CA SER A 148 -2.27 -17.00 -2.87
C SER A 148 -1.68 -18.28 -2.29
N THR A 149 -1.58 -19.30 -3.10
CA THR A 149 -0.94 -20.58 -2.71
C THR A 149 0.36 -20.85 -3.47
N SER A 150 0.71 -20.01 -4.44
CA SER A 150 1.83 -20.24 -5.36
C SER A 150 2.96 -19.23 -5.28
N THR A 151 2.70 -18.05 -4.75
CA THR A 151 3.69 -16.98 -4.58
C THR A 151 3.60 -16.42 -3.17
N ALA A 152 4.73 -16.10 -2.59
CA ALA A 152 4.83 -15.61 -1.22
C ALA A 152 4.59 -14.10 -1.13
N ASP A 153 3.91 -13.69 -0.07
CA ASP A 153 3.87 -12.29 0.36
C ASP A 153 5.05 -11.99 1.26
N VAL A 154 5.87 -11.04 0.85
CA VAL A 154 7.04 -10.60 1.61
C VAL A 154 6.86 -9.15 2.03
N VAL A 155 6.90 -8.91 3.33
CA VAL A 155 6.83 -7.58 3.90
C VAL A 155 8.18 -7.22 4.52
N THR A 156 8.76 -6.11 4.09
CA THR A 156 10.00 -5.57 4.67
C THR A 156 9.67 -4.30 5.45
N MET A 157 9.98 -4.30 6.74
CA MET A 157 9.88 -3.11 7.58
C MET A 157 11.07 -2.19 7.30
N LEU A 158 10.82 -0.91 7.05
CA LEU A 158 11.86 0.10 6.85
C LEU A 158 12.21 0.86 8.14
N ALA A 159 11.39 0.73 9.17
CA ALA A 159 11.60 1.32 10.48
C ALA A 159 11.11 0.34 11.54
N GLY A 160 11.76 0.35 12.70
CA GLY A 160 11.37 -0.46 13.85
C GLY A 160 9.98 -0.10 14.39
N GLY A 161 9.30 -1.09 14.95
CA GLY A 161 7.97 -0.88 15.52
C GLY A 161 7.12 -2.14 15.61
N THR A 162 5.82 -1.95 15.77
CA THR A 162 4.87 -3.05 15.86
C THR A 162 4.07 -3.17 14.58
N LEU A 163 4.13 -4.34 13.96
CA LEU A 163 3.39 -4.69 12.76
C LEU A 163 2.46 -5.87 13.05
N ALA A 164 1.18 -5.72 12.77
CA ALA A 164 0.23 -6.81 12.77
C ALA A 164 0.11 -7.40 11.36
N VAL A 165 0.16 -8.72 11.21
CA VAL A 165 0.09 -9.37 9.91
C VAL A 165 -0.98 -10.45 9.87
N SER A 166 -1.66 -10.54 8.74
CA SER A 166 -2.57 -11.63 8.41
C SER A 166 -2.29 -12.13 7.00
N MET A 167 -2.16 -13.42 6.82
CA MET A 167 -1.89 -14.07 5.51
C MET A 167 -0.58 -13.65 4.83
N VAL A 168 0.36 -13.06 5.55
CA VAL A 168 1.71 -12.75 5.07
C VAL A 168 2.60 -13.98 5.28
N ASP A 169 3.45 -14.31 4.31
CA ASP A 169 4.31 -15.48 4.37
C ASP A 169 5.69 -15.17 4.96
N THR A 170 6.21 -13.98 4.73
CA THR A 170 7.53 -13.57 5.25
C THR A 170 7.52 -12.14 5.74
N VAL A 171 8.11 -11.91 6.90
CA VAL A 171 8.35 -10.57 7.45
C VAL A 171 9.84 -10.41 7.70
N LEU A 172 10.40 -9.35 7.13
CA LEU A 172 11.77 -8.91 7.37
C LEU A 172 11.72 -7.64 8.23
N GLY A 173 12.22 -7.73 9.43
CA GLY A 173 12.37 -6.59 10.34
C GLY A 173 13.60 -5.74 10.01
N THR A 174 13.94 -4.87 10.91
CA THR A 174 15.09 -3.95 10.79
C THR A 174 16.22 -4.36 11.72
N THR A 175 17.47 -4.22 11.28
CA THR A 175 18.62 -4.53 12.14
C THR A 175 18.73 -3.55 13.30
N GLY A 176 18.81 -4.07 14.54
CA GLY A 176 19.07 -3.29 15.75
C GLY A 176 17.91 -2.44 16.26
N SER A 177 16.69 -2.75 15.85
CA SER A 177 15.45 -2.14 16.34
C SER A 177 14.59 -3.13 17.11
N ASP A 178 13.67 -2.64 17.94
CA ASP A 178 12.71 -3.48 18.66
C ASP A 178 11.48 -3.74 17.77
N ASP A 179 11.61 -4.71 16.87
CA ASP A 179 10.52 -5.08 15.97
C ASP A 179 9.60 -6.11 16.63
N VAL A 180 8.31 -5.81 16.59
CA VAL A 180 7.26 -6.69 17.12
C VAL A 180 6.31 -7.07 16.00
N VAL A 181 6.23 -8.37 15.69
CA VAL A 181 5.26 -8.90 14.72
C VAL A 181 4.13 -9.59 15.47
N ARG A 182 2.90 -9.16 15.23
CA ARG A 182 1.68 -9.75 15.78
C ARG A 182 0.93 -10.54 14.72
N LEU A 183 0.66 -11.80 14.98
CA LEU A 183 -0.04 -12.67 14.02
C LEU A 183 -1.56 -12.57 14.22
N LEU A 184 -2.27 -12.17 13.17
CA LEU A 184 -3.73 -12.02 13.15
C LEU A 184 -4.42 -13.06 12.26
N GLY A 185 -3.68 -13.98 11.68
CA GLY A 185 -4.17 -14.87 10.64
C GLY A 185 -5.04 -16.03 11.12
N PRO A 186 -5.66 -16.77 10.20
CA PRO A 186 -6.28 -18.05 10.49
C PRO A 186 -5.22 -19.09 10.89
N ALA A 187 -5.64 -20.07 11.69
CA ALA A 187 -4.77 -21.13 12.21
C ALA A 187 -4.02 -21.91 11.12
N GLY A 188 -2.81 -22.38 11.47
CA GLY A 188 -2.05 -23.35 10.69
C GLY A 188 -1.26 -22.76 9.51
N ARG A 189 -1.14 -21.44 9.40
CA ARG A 189 -0.21 -20.84 8.44
C ARG A 189 1.17 -20.68 9.04
N THR A 190 2.17 -20.83 8.18
CA THR A 190 3.56 -20.57 8.56
C THR A 190 3.93 -19.16 8.16
N VAL A 191 4.47 -18.40 9.10
CA VAL A 191 5.14 -17.14 8.82
C VAL A 191 6.65 -17.31 9.01
N VAL A 192 7.43 -16.84 8.06
CA VAL A 192 8.89 -16.78 8.17
C VAL A 192 9.25 -15.38 8.67
N VAL A 193 10.08 -15.30 9.71
CA VAL A 193 10.54 -14.00 10.22
C VAL A 193 12.07 -13.93 10.24
N SER A 194 12.60 -12.76 9.95
CA SER A 194 14.04 -12.46 10.03
C SER A 194 14.21 -11.06 10.61
N GLU A 195 15.24 -10.85 11.43
CA GLU A 195 15.50 -9.54 12.07
C GLU A 195 14.27 -8.98 12.82
N VAL A 196 13.55 -9.84 13.55
CA VAL A 196 12.39 -9.49 14.37
C VAL A 196 12.67 -9.92 15.81
N GLU A 197 12.61 -8.99 16.77
CA GLU A 197 12.95 -9.27 18.17
C GLU A 197 11.82 -9.95 18.93
N THR A 198 10.58 -9.70 18.55
CA THR A 198 9.43 -10.31 19.22
C THR A 198 8.36 -10.73 18.22
N VAL A 199 7.90 -11.97 18.32
CA VAL A 199 6.70 -12.44 17.62
C VAL A 199 5.63 -12.76 18.64
N VAL A 200 4.44 -12.19 18.45
CA VAL A 200 3.27 -12.43 19.30
C VAL A 200 2.24 -13.21 18.49
N GLY A 201 2.00 -14.45 18.86
CA GLY A 201 0.96 -15.29 18.28
C GLY A 201 -0.45 -14.82 18.65
N GLY A 202 -1.43 -15.34 17.94
CA GLY A 202 -2.84 -15.04 18.14
C GLY A 202 -3.53 -15.96 19.16
N SER A 203 -4.80 -16.24 18.89
CA SER A 203 -5.61 -17.17 19.70
C SER A 203 -5.75 -18.55 19.05
N VAL A 204 -5.06 -18.78 17.96
CA VAL A 204 -5.11 -20.00 17.12
C VAL A 204 -3.72 -20.62 17.01
N ILE A 205 -3.62 -21.76 16.36
CA ILE A 205 -2.33 -22.41 16.11
C ILE A 205 -1.50 -21.52 15.18
N ASP A 206 -0.31 -21.13 15.63
CA ASP A 206 0.67 -20.35 14.87
C ASP A 206 1.93 -21.19 14.59
N ILE A 207 2.45 -21.06 13.39
CA ILE A 207 3.72 -21.68 13.00
C ILE A 207 4.67 -20.57 12.59
N VAL A 208 5.75 -20.42 13.35
CA VAL A 208 6.78 -19.40 13.12
C VAL A 208 8.08 -20.07 12.73
N LYS A 209 8.62 -19.72 11.59
CA LYS A 209 9.93 -20.14 11.15
C LYS A 209 10.93 -18.99 11.26
N LEU A 210 12.00 -19.22 12.03
CA LEU A 210 13.07 -18.23 12.18
C LEU A 210 14.07 -18.40 11.03
N ALA A 211 14.23 -17.36 10.21
CA ALA A 211 15.19 -17.37 9.10
C ALA A 211 16.57 -16.88 9.50
N SER A 212 16.70 -16.15 10.61
CA SER A 212 17.98 -15.71 11.18
C SER A 212 18.17 -16.26 12.59
N ALA A 213 19.41 -16.48 12.97
CA ALA A 213 19.80 -16.96 14.31
C ALA A 213 19.78 -15.83 15.39
N GLY A 214 18.98 -14.79 15.20
CA GLY A 214 18.80 -13.70 16.14
C GLY A 214 18.03 -14.13 17.40
N GLY A 215 18.08 -13.33 18.43
CA GLY A 215 17.39 -13.59 19.71
C GLY A 215 15.89 -13.25 19.65
N THR A 216 15.11 -13.86 18.78
CA THR A 216 13.67 -13.63 18.69
C THR A 216 12.93 -14.24 19.87
N ALA A 217 12.15 -13.45 20.59
CA ALA A 217 11.21 -13.92 21.61
C ALA A 217 9.88 -14.28 20.94
N PHE A 218 9.34 -15.47 21.25
CA PHE A 218 8.03 -15.88 20.79
C PHE A 218 7.04 -15.98 21.96
N LEU A 219 5.94 -15.28 21.87
CA LEU A 219 4.82 -15.30 22.81
C LEU A 219 3.64 -15.95 22.09
N GLY A 220 3.44 -17.25 22.25
CA GLY A 220 2.50 -18.05 21.46
C GLY A 220 1.04 -17.59 21.52
N GLY A 221 0.57 -17.14 22.66
CA GLY A 221 -0.85 -16.80 22.82
C GLY A 221 -1.69 -18.04 23.14
N GLY A 222 -2.74 -18.27 22.36
CA GLY A 222 -3.57 -19.46 22.46
C GLY A 222 -3.33 -20.42 21.31
N GLY A 223 -3.63 -21.71 21.53
CA GLY A 223 -3.41 -22.76 20.54
C GLY A 223 -2.20 -23.64 20.85
N ASN A 224 -1.86 -24.54 19.94
CA ASN A 224 -0.64 -25.37 20.01
C ASN A 224 0.36 -24.81 18.99
N ASP A 225 1.17 -23.86 19.40
CA ASP A 225 2.06 -23.13 18.53
C ASP A 225 3.36 -23.90 18.27
N THR A 226 3.99 -23.61 17.16
CA THR A 226 5.25 -24.23 16.75
C THR A 226 6.25 -23.18 16.29
N VAL A 227 7.48 -23.26 16.79
CA VAL A 227 8.62 -22.48 16.31
C VAL A 227 9.66 -23.43 15.73
N ILE A 228 10.18 -23.10 14.55
CA ILE A 228 11.13 -23.93 13.79
C ILE A 228 12.38 -23.13 13.47
#